data_919c440d5ecaa31b4a99b7480bb4bf04
#
_entry.id   919c440d5ecaa31b4a99b7480bb4bf04
#
_cell.length_a   1.000
_cell.length_b   1.000
_cell.length_c   1.000
_cell.angle_alpha   90.00
_cell.angle_beta   90.00
_cell.angle_gamma   90.00
#
_symmetry.space_group_name_H-M   'P 1'
#
loop_
_entity.id
_entity.type
_entity.pdbx_description
1 polymer ?
#
loop_
_entity_poly.entity_id
_entity_poly.type
_entity_poly.pdbx_seq_one_letter_code
_entity_poly.pdbx_strand_id
1 'polypeptide(L)'
;MEENYLENIRGFIISEQARIIVRDYNANKSKLETYYNIGKELAEAGKHYGEGIVKTYSERLTLEFGKGFQYKELYKMLQFYNLCEKVGTMCRQLTWSHYRCLLPLKNLEEIRFYINVTIRDNLSVRLLAERIKSNEYGRLPLETKLKLKEKKR
;
A
#
# COMPACT_ATOMS: atom_id res chain seq x y z
N MET A 1 11.62 -14.94 18.38
CA MET A 1 10.49 -14.05 18.13
C MET A 1 10.66 -13.21 16.86
N GLU A 2 11.81 -12.58 16.69
CA GLU A 2 12.10 -11.87 15.43
C GLU A 2 11.95 -12.79 14.22
N GLU A 3 12.40 -14.02 14.33
CA GLU A 3 12.34 -14.98 13.25
C GLU A 3 10.91 -15.33 12.81
N ASN A 4 9.93 -15.24 13.72
CA ASN A 4 8.53 -15.54 13.39
C ASN A 4 7.96 -14.55 12.40
N TYR A 5 8.24 -13.27 12.57
CA TYR A 5 7.75 -12.24 11.65
C TYR A 5 8.37 -12.42 10.26
N LEU A 6 9.66 -12.67 10.22
CA LEU A 6 10.35 -12.89 8.95
C LEU A 6 9.84 -14.13 8.24
N GLU A 7 9.63 -15.23 8.96
CA GLU A 7 9.10 -16.46 8.40
C GLU A 7 7.69 -16.27 7.86
N ASN A 8 6.84 -15.49 8.55
CA ASN A 8 5.50 -15.17 8.07
C ASN A 8 5.57 -14.40 6.75
N ILE A 9 6.45 -13.43 6.66
CA ILE A 9 6.65 -12.65 5.43
C ILE A 9 7.11 -13.57 4.28
N ARG A 10 8.06 -14.44 4.55
CA ARG A 10 8.53 -15.41 3.55
C ARG A 10 7.39 -16.27 3.03
N GLY A 11 6.53 -16.73 3.93
CA GLY A 11 5.36 -17.52 3.56
C GLY A 11 4.43 -16.78 2.63
N PHE A 12 4.17 -15.50 2.91
CA PHE A 12 3.31 -14.69 2.04
C PHE A 12 3.92 -14.51 0.65
N ILE A 13 5.23 -14.27 0.58
CA ILE A 13 5.92 -14.09 -0.70
C ILE A 13 5.87 -15.38 -1.53
N ILE A 14 6.17 -16.51 -0.92
CA ILE A 14 6.17 -17.81 -1.59
C ILE A 14 4.77 -18.14 -2.12
N SER A 15 3.74 -17.89 -1.30
CA SER A 15 2.35 -18.11 -1.71
C SER A 15 1.97 -17.26 -2.91
N GLU A 16 2.37 -16.00 -2.92
CA GLU A 16 2.07 -15.09 -4.04
C GLU A 16 2.77 -15.54 -5.32
N GLN A 17 4.02 -15.94 -5.23
CA GLN A 17 4.75 -16.45 -6.39
C GLN A 17 4.08 -17.70 -6.97
N ALA A 18 3.57 -18.58 -6.12
CA ALA A 18 2.84 -19.77 -6.55
C ALA A 18 1.54 -19.40 -7.28
N ARG A 19 0.81 -18.40 -6.79
CA ARG A 19 -0.42 -17.92 -7.43
C ARG A 19 -0.15 -17.34 -8.81
N ILE A 20 0.92 -16.60 -8.97
CA ILE A 20 1.31 -16.04 -10.27
C ILE A 20 1.56 -17.18 -11.27
N ILE A 21 2.21 -18.24 -10.84
CA ILE A 21 2.50 -19.39 -11.69
C ILE A 21 1.22 -20.08 -12.19
N VAL A 22 0.20 -20.19 -11.33
CA VAL A 22 -1.08 -20.83 -11.71
C VAL A 22 -2.07 -19.88 -12.37
N ARG A 23 -1.68 -18.65 -12.64
CA ARG A 23 -2.50 -17.63 -13.33
C ARG A 23 -3.82 -17.36 -12.63
N ASP A 24 -3.74 -16.93 -11.38
CA ASP A 24 -4.93 -16.53 -10.62
C ASP A 24 -5.63 -15.34 -11.30
N TYR A 25 -6.93 -15.47 -11.54
CA TYR A 25 -7.74 -14.38 -12.09
C TYR A 25 -7.74 -13.14 -11.23
N ASN A 26 -7.57 -13.30 -9.94
CA ASN A 26 -7.57 -12.20 -8.99
C ASN A 26 -6.15 -11.79 -8.61
N ALA A 27 -5.23 -11.81 -9.59
CA ALA A 27 -3.82 -11.52 -9.34
C ALA A 27 -3.62 -10.19 -8.60
N ASN A 28 -4.37 -9.14 -8.98
CA ASN A 28 -4.27 -7.85 -8.29
C ASN A 28 -4.74 -7.93 -6.84
N LYS A 29 -5.89 -8.57 -6.62
CA LYS A 29 -6.44 -8.76 -5.26
C LYS A 29 -5.46 -9.55 -4.40
N SER A 30 -4.93 -10.64 -4.95
CA SER A 30 -3.95 -11.48 -4.27
C SER A 30 -2.69 -10.71 -3.91
N LYS A 31 -2.20 -9.90 -4.84
CA LYS A 31 -1.01 -9.07 -4.64
C LYS A 31 -1.23 -8.04 -3.52
N LEU A 32 -2.38 -7.36 -3.54
CA LEU A 32 -2.70 -6.37 -2.51
C LEU A 32 -2.82 -7.02 -1.13
N GLU A 33 -3.47 -8.18 -1.05
CA GLU A 33 -3.58 -8.92 0.21
C GLU A 33 -2.22 -9.36 0.73
N THR A 34 -1.35 -9.85 -0.15
CA THR A 34 0.00 -10.24 0.22
C THR A 34 0.77 -9.04 0.78
N TYR A 35 0.73 -7.90 0.11
CA TYR A 35 1.44 -6.71 0.56
C TYR A 35 0.86 -6.14 1.85
N TYR A 36 -0.45 -6.22 2.02
CA TYR A 36 -1.09 -5.87 3.28
C TYR A 36 -0.58 -6.75 4.42
N ASN A 37 -0.54 -8.06 4.20
CA ASN A 37 -0.10 -9.01 5.21
C ASN A 37 1.39 -8.83 5.56
N ILE A 38 2.23 -8.56 4.57
CA ILE A 38 3.64 -8.25 4.80
C ILE A 38 3.76 -6.97 5.63
N GLY A 39 3.01 -5.94 5.25
CA GLY A 39 3.00 -4.67 5.97
C GLY A 39 2.58 -4.83 7.42
N LYS A 40 1.60 -5.70 7.67
CA LYS A 40 1.13 -6.01 9.02
C LYS A 40 2.25 -6.63 9.87
N GLU A 41 2.96 -7.60 9.30
CA GLU A 41 4.08 -8.24 10.00
C GLU A 41 5.21 -7.23 10.27
N LEU A 42 5.49 -6.35 9.32
CA LEU A 42 6.49 -5.30 9.52
C LEU A 42 6.08 -4.33 10.62
N ALA A 43 4.80 -3.98 10.70
CA ALA A 43 4.29 -3.11 11.76
C ALA A 43 4.45 -3.75 13.13
N GLU A 44 4.11 -5.03 13.25
CA GLU A 44 4.26 -5.75 14.50
C GLU A 44 5.74 -5.90 14.90
N ALA A 45 6.59 -6.25 13.94
CA ALA A 45 8.03 -6.36 14.18
C ALA A 45 8.60 -5.01 14.64
N GLY A 46 8.14 -3.91 14.02
CA GLY A 46 8.57 -2.56 14.38
C GLY A 46 8.21 -2.19 15.81
N LYS A 47 7.06 -2.64 16.30
CA LYS A 47 6.66 -2.41 17.69
C LYS A 47 7.59 -3.09 18.69
N HIS A 48 8.11 -4.26 18.33
CA HIS A 48 8.97 -5.04 19.23
C HIS A 48 10.45 -4.69 19.09
N TYR A 49 10.90 -4.38 17.88
CA TYR A 49 12.33 -4.24 17.59
C TYR A 49 12.72 -2.86 17.05
N GLY A 50 11.74 -1.93 16.90
CA GLY A 50 11.98 -0.60 16.37
C GLY A 50 11.95 -0.57 14.85
N GLU A 51 11.92 0.64 14.29
CA GLU A 51 11.77 0.84 12.84
C GLU A 51 12.93 0.28 12.03
N GLY A 52 14.12 0.18 12.61
CA GLY A 52 15.28 -0.37 11.93
C GLY A 52 15.11 -1.80 11.47
N ILE A 53 14.13 -2.52 12.02
CA ILE A 53 13.88 -3.91 11.65
C ILE A 53 13.46 -4.04 10.17
N VAL A 54 12.79 -3.04 9.62
CA VAL A 54 12.39 -3.05 8.21
C VAL A 54 13.62 -3.15 7.31
N LYS A 55 14.65 -2.37 7.62
CA LYS A 55 15.90 -2.40 6.85
C LYS A 55 16.60 -3.76 6.99
N THR A 56 16.64 -4.28 8.20
CA THR A 56 17.25 -5.59 8.47
C THR A 56 16.56 -6.69 7.66
N TYR A 57 15.23 -6.71 7.68
CA TYR A 57 14.47 -7.70 6.93
C TYR A 57 14.64 -7.50 5.42
N SER A 58 14.72 -6.24 4.96
CA SER A 58 14.88 -5.98 3.53
C SER A 58 16.19 -6.58 2.99
N GLU A 59 17.26 -6.50 3.76
CA GLU A 59 18.54 -7.07 3.36
C GLU A 59 18.43 -8.58 3.16
N ARG A 60 17.80 -9.27 4.09
CA ARG A 60 17.63 -10.72 4.04
C ARG A 60 16.68 -11.15 2.92
N LEU A 61 15.56 -10.45 2.77
CA LEU A 61 14.56 -10.76 1.76
C LEU A 61 15.06 -10.46 0.35
N THR A 62 15.84 -9.40 0.18
CA THR A 62 16.43 -9.06 -1.11
C THR A 62 17.39 -10.13 -1.57
N LEU A 63 18.21 -10.67 -0.65
CA LEU A 63 19.12 -11.76 -0.97
C LEU A 63 18.35 -13.01 -1.41
N GLU A 64 17.20 -13.27 -0.81
CA GLU A 64 16.44 -14.49 -1.10
C GLU A 64 15.50 -14.33 -2.30
N PHE A 65 14.83 -13.19 -2.45
CA PHE A 65 13.76 -13.00 -3.43
C PHE A 65 14.03 -11.92 -4.47
N GLY A 66 15.05 -11.10 -4.30
CA GLY A 66 15.44 -10.11 -5.30
C GLY A 66 14.93 -8.70 -5.03
N LYS A 67 15.02 -7.85 -6.06
CA LYS A 67 14.81 -6.41 -5.98
C LYS A 67 13.43 -5.94 -5.48
N GLY A 68 12.41 -6.77 -5.65
CA GLY A 68 11.06 -6.42 -5.23
C GLY A 68 10.91 -6.25 -3.73
N PHE A 69 11.91 -6.62 -2.93
CA PHE A 69 11.85 -6.60 -1.48
C PHE A 69 12.91 -5.72 -0.85
N GLN A 70 13.46 -4.78 -1.63
CA GLN A 70 14.37 -3.77 -1.11
C GLN A 70 13.63 -2.86 -0.12
N TYR A 71 14.39 -2.14 0.68
CA TYR A 71 13.87 -1.29 1.74
C TYR A 71 12.70 -0.42 1.29
N LYS A 72 12.85 0.27 0.15
CA LYS A 72 11.80 1.15 -0.36
C LYS A 72 10.48 0.42 -0.62
N GLU A 73 10.58 -0.80 -1.15
CA GLU A 73 9.37 -1.58 -1.45
C GLU A 73 8.72 -2.09 -0.17
N LEU A 74 9.50 -2.60 0.78
CA LEU A 74 8.96 -3.04 2.07
C LEU A 74 8.33 -1.87 2.82
N TYR A 75 8.96 -0.71 2.78
CA TYR A 75 8.42 0.47 3.45
C TYR A 75 7.07 0.87 2.85
N LYS A 76 6.91 0.76 1.53
CA LYS A 76 5.62 1.00 0.88
C LYS A 76 4.56 0.01 1.33
N MET A 77 4.93 -1.24 1.53
CA MET A 77 4.00 -2.25 2.04
C MET A 77 3.55 -1.92 3.45
N LEU A 78 4.47 -1.45 4.29
CA LEU A 78 4.14 -0.98 5.63
C LEU A 78 3.20 0.23 5.58
N GLN A 79 3.50 1.21 4.73
CA GLN A 79 2.64 2.38 4.53
C GLN A 79 1.26 1.96 4.03
N PHE A 80 1.20 0.99 3.13
CA PHE A 80 -0.06 0.47 2.60
C PHE A 80 -0.92 -0.16 3.70
N TYR A 81 -0.30 -0.99 4.54
CA TYR A 81 -1.00 -1.56 5.69
C TYR A 81 -1.56 -0.45 6.59
N ASN A 82 -0.73 0.53 6.93
CA ASN A 82 -1.16 1.63 7.79
C ASN A 82 -2.30 2.43 7.16
N LEU A 83 -2.24 2.67 5.84
CA LEU A 83 -3.30 3.36 5.12
C LEU A 83 -4.60 2.56 5.17
N CYS A 84 -4.55 1.26 4.91
CA CYS A 84 -5.74 0.41 4.95
C CYS A 84 -6.39 0.41 6.33
N GLU A 85 -5.58 0.40 7.40
CA GLU A 85 -6.11 0.47 8.77
C GLU A 85 -6.81 1.80 9.04
N LYS A 86 -6.29 2.90 8.50
CA LYS A 86 -6.89 4.22 8.68
C LYS A 86 -8.18 4.41 7.88
N VAL A 87 -8.24 3.86 6.66
CA VAL A 87 -9.44 3.98 5.83
C VAL A 87 -10.46 2.88 6.13
N GLY A 88 -10.08 1.87 6.92
CA GLY A 88 -10.98 0.81 7.36
C GLY A 88 -11.17 -0.33 6.37
N THR A 89 -10.61 -0.25 5.19
CA THR A 89 -10.74 -1.30 4.19
C THR A 89 -9.67 -1.15 3.12
N MET A 90 -9.41 -2.26 2.43
CA MET A 90 -8.54 -2.30 1.26
C MET A 90 -9.40 -2.11 0.01
N CYS A 91 -9.09 -1.11 -0.79
CA CYS A 91 -9.80 -0.91 -2.06
C CYS A 91 -9.18 -1.80 -3.14
N ARG A 92 -9.90 -2.86 -3.50
CA ARG A 92 -9.43 -3.82 -4.52
C ARG A 92 -9.66 -3.35 -5.94
N GLN A 93 -10.34 -2.23 -6.13
CA GLN A 93 -10.56 -1.63 -7.44
C GLN A 93 -9.34 -0.86 -7.92
N LEU A 94 -8.43 -0.50 -7.02
CA LEU A 94 -7.18 0.12 -7.36
C LEU A 94 -6.10 -0.96 -7.46
N THR A 95 -5.10 -0.71 -8.31
CA THR A 95 -3.94 -1.61 -8.41
C THR A 95 -2.84 -1.16 -7.47
N TRP A 96 -1.84 -2.00 -7.28
CA TRP A 96 -0.65 -1.61 -6.52
C TRP A 96 -0.01 -0.36 -7.12
N SER A 97 0.01 -0.24 -8.44
CA SER A 97 0.58 0.95 -9.10
C SER A 97 -0.19 2.22 -8.78
N HIS A 98 -1.52 2.15 -8.62
CA HIS A 98 -2.29 3.29 -8.13
C HIS A 98 -1.86 3.68 -6.72
N TYR A 99 -1.74 2.69 -5.83
CA TYR A 99 -1.32 2.96 -4.45
C TYR A 99 0.08 3.56 -4.38
N ARG A 100 0.98 3.15 -5.27
CA ARG A 100 2.33 3.74 -5.32
C ARG A 100 2.29 5.24 -5.61
N CYS A 101 1.29 5.71 -6.33
CA CYS A 101 1.09 7.13 -6.56
C CYS A 101 0.55 7.85 -5.32
N LEU A 102 -0.24 7.15 -4.51
CA LEU A 102 -0.93 7.72 -3.36
C LEU A 102 -0.08 7.73 -2.09
N LEU A 103 0.77 6.71 -1.91
CA LEU A 103 1.52 6.54 -0.66
C LEU A 103 2.47 7.71 -0.33
N PRO A 104 3.08 8.41 -1.31
CA PRO A 104 3.90 9.58 -0.97
C PRO A 104 3.11 10.76 -0.41
N LEU A 105 1.80 10.78 -0.60
CA LEU A 105 0.95 11.85 -0.08
C LEU A 105 0.80 11.68 1.42
N LYS A 106 0.89 12.78 2.16
CA LYS A 106 0.88 12.73 3.63
C LYS A 106 -0.48 13.05 4.25
N ASN A 107 -1.37 13.68 3.48
CA ASN A 107 -2.68 14.08 3.97
C ASN A 107 -3.69 12.96 3.67
N LEU A 108 -4.23 12.36 4.72
CA LEU A 108 -5.20 11.27 4.58
C LEU A 108 -6.44 11.71 3.80
N GLU A 109 -6.90 12.94 3.99
CA GLU A 109 -8.05 13.45 3.27
C GLU A 109 -7.79 13.54 1.77
N GLU A 110 -6.59 13.96 1.40
CA GLU A 110 -6.15 14.01 0.01
C GLU A 110 -6.12 12.61 -0.61
N ILE A 111 -5.56 11.64 0.12
CA ILE A 111 -5.51 10.26 -0.35
C ILE A 111 -6.92 9.72 -0.58
N ARG A 112 -7.83 9.94 0.36
CA ARG A 112 -9.23 9.50 0.22
C ARG A 112 -9.90 10.15 -0.99
N PHE A 113 -9.63 11.43 -1.22
CA PHE A 113 -10.16 12.14 -2.38
C PHE A 113 -9.73 11.44 -3.67
N TYR A 114 -8.43 11.16 -3.82
CA TYR A 114 -7.93 10.53 -5.04
C TYR A 114 -8.38 9.08 -5.20
N ILE A 115 -8.54 8.35 -4.10
CA ILE A 115 -9.12 7.01 -4.15
C ILE A 115 -10.53 7.07 -4.73
N ASN A 116 -11.35 7.97 -4.20
CA ASN A 116 -12.74 8.12 -4.63
C ASN A 116 -12.84 8.55 -6.09
N VAL A 117 -12.03 9.51 -6.51
CA VAL A 117 -11.99 9.97 -7.89
C VAL A 117 -11.55 8.86 -8.83
N THR A 118 -10.55 8.08 -8.44
CA THR A 118 -10.06 6.98 -9.24
C THR A 118 -11.14 5.92 -9.46
N ILE A 119 -11.90 5.61 -8.42
CA ILE A 119 -13.01 4.64 -8.53
C ILE A 119 -14.13 5.22 -9.38
N ARG A 120 -14.54 6.45 -9.08
CA ARG A 120 -15.66 7.09 -9.78
C ARG A 120 -15.42 7.22 -11.28
N ASP A 121 -14.24 7.68 -11.64
CA ASP A 121 -13.89 7.99 -13.03
C ASP A 121 -13.07 6.88 -13.69
N ASN A 122 -12.83 5.78 -13.00
CA ASN A 122 -12.05 4.63 -13.49
C ASN A 122 -10.71 5.07 -14.06
N LEU A 123 -9.94 5.83 -13.30
CA LEU A 123 -8.68 6.41 -13.76
C LEU A 123 -7.59 5.35 -13.91
N SER A 124 -6.84 5.45 -15.01
CA SER A 124 -5.59 4.70 -15.14
C SER A 124 -4.55 5.28 -14.18
N VAL A 125 -3.47 4.52 -13.97
CA VAL A 125 -2.35 5.00 -13.15
C VAL A 125 -1.81 6.32 -13.68
N ARG A 126 -1.67 6.43 -15.02
CA ARG A 126 -1.16 7.64 -15.65
C ARG A 126 -2.07 8.84 -15.40
N LEU A 127 -3.38 8.66 -15.55
CA LEU A 127 -4.34 9.74 -15.33
C LEU A 127 -4.39 10.15 -13.86
N LEU A 128 -4.32 9.18 -12.95
CA LEU A 128 -4.24 9.48 -11.53
C LEU A 128 -2.99 10.31 -11.22
N ALA A 129 -1.84 9.89 -11.74
CA ALA A 129 -0.59 10.62 -11.51
C ALA A 129 -0.67 12.05 -12.03
N GLU A 130 -1.30 12.25 -13.20
CA GLU A 130 -1.48 13.60 -13.76
C GLU A 130 -2.36 14.48 -12.88
N ARG A 131 -3.43 13.94 -12.32
CA ARG A 131 -4.31 14.70 -11.43
C ARG A 131 -3.61 15.07 -10.12
N ILE A 132 -2.82 14.17 -9.58
CA ILE A 132 -2.02 14.46 -8.39
C ILE A 132 -1.01 15.56 -8.70
N LYS A 133 -0.31 15.44 -9.83
CA LYS A 133 0.71 16.41 -10.26
C LYS A 133 0.09 17.80 -10.47
N SER A 134 -1.13 17.86 -11.02
CA SER A 134 -1.82 19.12 -11.23
C SER A 134 -2.40 19.71 -9.95
N ASN A 135 -2.27 18.99 -8.84
CA ASN A 135 -2.75 19.41 -7.53
C ASN A 135 -4.26 19.67 -7.51
N GLU A 136 -5.02 18.76 -8.10
CA GLU A 136 -6.49 18.89 -8.16
C GLU A 136 -7.10 19.06 -6.77
N TYR A 137 -6.68 18.24 -5.80
CA TYR A 137 -7.19 18.35 -4.44
C TYR A 137 -6.85 19.71 -3.82
N GLY A 138 -5.61 20.18 -4.00
CA GLY A 138 -5.17 21.44 -3.44
C GLY A 138 -5.94 22.64 -3.99
N ARG A 139 -6.44 22.55 -5.23
CA ARG A 139 -7.21 23.61 -5.88
C ARG A 139 -8.69 23.58 -5.54
N LEU A 140 -9.16 22.60 -4.78
CA LEU A 140 -10.56 22.56 -4.37
C LEU A 140 -10.85 23.71 -3.40
N PRO A 141 -12.06 24.32 -3.49
CA PRO A 141 -12.47 25.33 -2.51
C PRO A 141 -12.49 24.73 -1.10
N LEU A 142 -12.17 25.54 -0.11
CA LEU A 142 -12.16 25.11 1.29
C LEU A 142 -13.50 24.49 1.69
N GLU A 143 -14.60 25.08 1.23
CA GLU A 143 -15.94 24.60 1.49
C GLU A 143 -16.13 23.15 1.01
N THR A 144 -15.64 22.84 -0.20
CA THR A 144 -15.71 21.49 -0.76
C THR A 144 -14.88 20.51 0.07
N LYS A 145 -13.68 20.92 0.48
CA LYS A 145 -12.81 20.09 1.33
C LYS A 145 -13.46 19.77 2.66
N LEU A 146 -14.15 20.73 3.26
CA LEU A 146 -14.86 20.52 4.52
C LEU A 146 -16.00 19.53 4.37
N LYS A 147 -16.75 19.62 3.27
CA LYS A 147 -17.84 18.68 2.98
C LYS A 147 -17.33 17.26 2.79
N LEU A 148 -16.20 17.10 2.12
CA LEU A 148 -15.57 15.78 1.94
C LEU A 148 -15.16 15.19 3.28
N LYS A 149 -14.65 16.02 4.19
CA LYS A 149 -14.26 15.60 5.52
C LYS A 149 -15.48 15.14 6.35
N GLU A 150 -16.61 15.82 6.23
CA GLU A 150 -17.84 15.45 6.93
C GLU A 150 -18.40 14.10 6.46
N LYS A 151 -18.34 13.82 5.16
CA LYS A 151 -18.87 12.56 4.59
C LYS A 151 -18.18 11.30 5.10
N LYS A 152 -17.07 11.44 5.80
CA LYS A 152 -16.29 10.29 6.26
C LYS A 152 -16.65 9.81 7.65
N ARG A 153 -17.64 10.42 8.24
CA ARG A 153 -18.10 10.03 9.57
C ARG A 153 -19.22 8.96 9.47
#